data_57e69211254c0288277b8f6ee421ee39
#
_entry.id   57e69211254c0288277b8f6ee421ee39
#
_cell.length_a   1.000
_cell.length_b   1.000
_cell.length_c   1.000
_cell.angle_alpha   90.00
_cell.angle_beta   90.00
_cell.angle_gamma   90.00
#
_symmetry.space_group_name_H-M   'P 1'
#
loop_
_entity.id
_entity.type
_entity.pdbx_description
1 polymer ?
#
loop_
_entity_poly.entity_id
_entity_poly.type
_entity_poly.pdbx_seq_one_letter_code
_entity_poly.pdbx_strand_id
1 'polypeptide(L)'
;METPTTVTKYTWDDMPVEQVTDQLSRRLITGDKMMLAHVYLKKGCVVPLHQHHNEQITYILEGALRFWIGSEDVEPIVVGVGEVLHIPSNIWHKAEAIEDTLDVDIFSPPRQDWLDKSDDYLRLK
;
A
#
# COMPACT_ATOMS: atom_id res chain seq x y z
N MET A 1 6.72 21.82 -9.76
CA MET A 1 6.49 21.68 -8.31
C MET A 1 7.77 21.93 -7.54
N GLU A 2 7.69 22.75 -6.54
CA GLU A 2 8.85 23.03 -5.71
C GLU A 2 9.12 21.87 -4.76
N THR A 3 10.41 21.58 -4.54
CA THR A 3 10.82 20.63 -3.51
C THR A 3 10.50 21.21 -2.13
N PRO A 4 9.81 20.48 -1.26
CA PRO A 4 9.56 20.97 0.09
C PRO A 4 10.86 21.28 0.83
N THR A 5 10.90 22.42 1.51
CA THR A 5 12.05 22.83 2.30
C THR A 5 11.73 22.87 3.80
N THR A 6 10.47 22.66 4.16
CA THR A 6 10.01 22.70 5.54
C THR A 6 10.00 21.28 6.12
N VAL A 7 10.60 21.13 7.31
CA VAL A 7 10.51 19.86 8.05
C VAL A 7 9.15 19.83 8.75
N THR A 8 8.44 18.73 8.55
CA THR A 8 7.09 18.56 9.11
C THR A 8 7.02 17.29 9.94
N LYS A 9 6.45 17.41 11.13
CA LYS A 9 6.15 16.25 11.99
C LYS A 9 4.68 15.88 11.81
N TYR A 10 4.41 14.59 11.65
CA TYR A 10 3.05 14.07 11.53
C TYR A 10 2.76 13.10 12.67
N THR A 11 1.50 13.04 13.09
CA THR A 11 1.01 12.04 14.03
C THR A 11 -0.11 11.28 13.33
N TRP A 12 0.02 9.96 13.23
CA TRP A 12 -0.93 9.16 12.46
C TRP A 12 -2.38 9.34 12.91
N ASP A 13 -2.61 9.34 14.22
CA ASP A 13 -3.97 9.44 14.76
C ASP A 13 -4.65 10.78 14.47
N ASP A 14 -3.86 11.82 14.18
CA ASP A 14 -4.38 13.15 13.85
C ASP A 14 -4.69 13.32 12.37
N MET A 15 -4.33 12.34 11.54
CA MET A 15 -4.52 12.42 10.09
C MET A 15 -5.82 11.78 9.67
N PRO A 16 -6.51 12.35 8.66
CA PRO A 16 -7.77 11.77 8.19
C PRO A 16 -7.57 10.38 7.59
N VAL A 17 -8.56 9.52 7.78
CA VAL A 17 -8.60 8.21 7.16
C VAL A 17 -9.38 8.34 5.86
N GLU A 18 -8.80 7.84 4.77
CA GLU A 18 -9.53 7.70 3.51
C GLU A 18 -10.11 6.30 3.44
N GLN A 19 -11.44 6.19 3.39
CA GLN A 19 -12.12 4.92 3.20
C GLN A 19 -12.19 4.66 1.70
N VAL A 20 -11.41 3.70 1.20
CA VAL A 20 -11.32 3.40 -0.23
C VAL A 20 -12.42 2.43 -0.65
N THR A 21 -12.58 1.33 0.12
CA THR A 21 -13.66 0.36 -0.05
C THR A 21 -14.18 -0.01 1.33
N ASP A 22 -15.17 -0.90 1.40
CA ASP A 22 -15.69 -1.38 2.69
C ASP A 22 -14.62 -2.11 3.51
N GLN A 23 -13.60 -2.65 2.86
CA GLN A 23 -12.58 -3.47 3.49
C GLN A 23 -11.20 -2.82 3.55
N LEU A 24 -11.01 -1.68 2.88
CA LEU A 24 -9.70 -1.06 2.78
C LEU A 24 -9.79 0.44 3.05
N SER A 25 -8.95 0.90 3.98
CA SER A 25 -8.78 2.32 4.26
C SER A 25 -7.30 2.63 4.38
N ARG A 26 -6.95 3.91 4.35
CA ARG A 26 -5.53 4.29 4.40
C ARG A 26 -5.35 5.72 4.92
N ARG A 27 -4.16 5.95 5.46
CA ARG A 27 -3.60 7.27 5.77
C ARG A 27 -2.27 7.36 5.06
N LEU A 28 -1.92 8.53 4.54
CA LEU A 28 -0.65 8.66 3.84
C LEU A 28 0.02 10.00 4.11
N ILE A 29 1.34 9.98 3.99
CA ILE A 29 2.21 11.14 4.04
C ILE A 29 3.00 11.13 2.75
N THR A 30 3.01 12.25 2.03
CA THR A 30 3.78 12.32 0.79
C THR A 30 4.82 13.42 0.85
N GLY A 31 6.02 13.09 0.40
CA GLY A 31 7.08 14.06 0.12
C GLY A 31 7.19 14.26 -1.38
N ASP A 32 8.31 14.84 -1.78
CA ASP A 32 8.63 15.07 -3.18
C ASP A 32 9.02 13.77 -3.91
N LYS A 33 9.78 12.90 -3.22
CA LYS A 33 10.40 11.72 -3.84
C LYS A 33 9.90 10.41 -3.28
N MET A 34 9.10 10.44 -2.22
CA MET A 34 8.64 9.24 -1.54
C MET A 34 7.30 9.46 -0.87
N MET A 35 6.61 8.36 -0.65
CA MET A 35 5.32 8.35 0.07
C MET A 35 5.37 7.25 1.11
N LEU A 36 4.80 7.54 2.28
CA LEU A 36 4.64 6.56 3.36
C LEU A 36 3.15 6.43 3.65
N ALA A 37 2.64 5.21 3.65
CA ALA A 37 1.22 4.96 3.89
C ALA A 37 1.01 3.91 4.96
N HIS A 38 -0.01 4.12 5.80
CA HIS A 38 -0.60 3.07 6.61
C HIS A 38 -1.86 2.59 5.88
N VAL A 39 -1.89 1.33 5.52
CA VAL A 39 -3.02 0.71 4.83
C VAL A 39 -3.66 -0.29 5.77
N TYR A 40 -4.95 -0.13 5.98
CA TYR A 40 -5.74 -0.98 6.88
C TYR A 40 -6.61 -1.89 6.02
N LEU A 41 -6.40 -3.20 6.14
CA LEU A 41 -7.14 -4.18 5.34
C LEU A 41 -7.89 -5.12 6.29
N LYS A 42 -9.18 -5.29 6.06
CA LYS A 42 -9.96 -6.27 6.81
C LYS A 42 -9.68 -7.67 6.26
N LYS A 43 -9.80 -8.68 7.11
CA LYS A 43 -9.66 -10.07 6.71
C LYS A 43 -10.47 -10.34 5.45
N GLY A 44 -9.85 -10.97 4.46
CA GLY A 44 -10.46 -11.30 3.18
C GLY A 44 -10.39 -10.21 2.13
N CYS A 45 -9.89 -9.03 2.48
CA CYS A 45 -9.73 -7.95 1.51
C CYS A 45 -8.73 -8.35 0.44
N VAL A 46 -9.12 -8.19 -0.83
CA VAL A 46 -8.28 -8.50 -1.98
C VAL A 46 -7.87 -7.19 -2.65
N VAL A 47 -6.56 -7.04 -2.85
CA VAL A 47 -6.01 -6.01 -3.73
C VAL A 47 -5.77 -6.70 -5.07
N PRO A 48 -6.53 -6.36 -6.12
CA PRO A 48 -6.44 -7.08 -7.39
C PRO A 48 -5.08 -6.99 -8.04
N LEU A 49 -4.82 -7.92 -8.95
CA LEU A 49 -3.55 -7.96 -9.71
C LEU A 49 -3.36 -6.64 -10.45
N HIS A 50 -2.23 -6.00 -10.20
CA HIS A 50 -1.88 -4.70 -10.77
C HIS A 50 -0.37 -4.52 -10.80
N GLN A 51 0.08 -3.48 -11.51
CA GLN A 51 1.47 -3.06 -11.48
C GLN A 51 1.52 -1.53 -11.51
N HIS A 52 2.65 -0.99 -11.08
CA HIS A 52 2.90 0.45 -11.12
C HIS A 52 4.41 0.71 -11.22
N HIS A 53 4.76 1.87 -11.76
CA HIS A 53 6.18 2.21 -11.93
C HIS A 53 6.89 2.51 -10.60
N ASN A 54 6.12 2.81 -9.56
CA ASN A 54 6.66 3.08 -8.23
C ASN A 54 7.33 1.84 -7.66
N GLU A 55 8.52 1.99 -7.11
CA GLU A 55 9.13 0.96 -6.28
C GLU A 55 8.41 0.92 -4.95
N GLN A 56 8.23 -0.27 -4.37
CA GLN A 56 7.45 -0.44 -3.16
C GLN A 56 8.17 -1.30 -2.15
N ILE A 57 8.12 -0.88 -0.88
CA ILE A 57 8.49 -1.72 0.25
C ILE A 57 7.25 -1.83 1.14
N THR A 58 6.87 -3.07 1.47
CA THR A 58 5.72 -3.38 2.32
C THR A 58 6.24 -3.95 3.63
N TYR A 59 5.77 -3.41 4.75
CA TYR A 59 6.17 -3.82 6.08
C TYR A 59 4.91 -4.06 6.92
N ILE A 60 4.73 -5.27 7.45
CA ILE A 60 3.53 -5.63 8.20
C ILE A 60 3.74 -5.37 9.69
N LEU A 61 2.88 -4.53 10.27
CA LEU A 61 2.89 -4.25 11.71
C LEU A 61 1.90 -5.13 12.49
N GLU A 62 0.76 -5.46 11.87
CA GLU A 62 -0.27 -6.32 12.47
C GLU A 62 -0.87 -7.16 11.36
N GLY A 63 -1.19 -8.41 11.66
CA GLY A 63 -1.84 -9.29 10.70
C GLY A 63 -0.89 -9.98 9.75
N ALA A 64 -1.38 -10.29 8.56
CA ALA A 64 -0.59 -10.95 7.52
C ALA A 64 -1.25 -10.79 6.15
N LEU A 65 -0.43 -10.62 5.13
CA LEU A 65 -0.86 -10.57 3.73
C LEU A 65 -0.28 -11.75 2.95
N ARG A 66 -1.04 -12.22 1.98
CA ARG A 66 -0.60 -13.20 1.01
C ARG A 66 -0.42 -12.49 -0.32
N PHE A 67 0.77 -12.60 -0.92
CA PHE A 67 1.10 -11.94 -2.18
C PHE A 67 1.32 -12.94 -3.30
N TRP A 68 0.73 -12.68 -4.46
CA TRP A 68 1.02 -13.39 -5.70
C TRP A 68 1.84 -12.44 -6.56
N ILE A 69 3.06 -12.84 -6.91
CA ILE A 69 4.03 -12.00 -7.63
C ILE A 69 4.17 -12.52 -9.06
N GLY A 70 3.95 -11.63 -10.03
CA GLY A 70 4.04 -11.92 -11.45
C GLY A 70 2.72 -12.33 -12.08
N SER A 71 2.00 -13.24 -11.47
CA SER A 71 0.69 -13.70 -11.93
C SER A 71 -0.06 -14.34 -10.77
N GLU A 72 -1.33 -14.68 -11.00
CA GLU A 72 -2.16 -15.34 -9.96
C GLU A 72 -1.92 -16.84 -9.90
N ASP A 73 -1.13 -17.39 -10.83
CA ASP A 73 -0.91 -18.85 -10.95
C ASP A 73 0.30 -19.35 -10.16
N VAL A 74 0.98 -18.46 -9.48
CA VAL A 74 2.20 -18.80 -8.72
C VAL A 74 1.88 -19.12 -7.28
N GLU A 75 2.81 -19.77 -6.60
CA GLU A 75 2.73 -19.97 -5.16
C GLU A 75 2.83 -18.62 -4.45
N PRO A 76 1.88 -18.26 -3.59
CA PRO A 76 1.92 -16.98 -2.92
C PRO A 76 3.01 -16.90 -1.84
N ILE A 77 3.45 -15.68 -1.57
CA ILE A 77 4.37 -15.36 -0.48
C ILE A 77 3.56 -14.79 0.67
N VAL A 78 3.68 -15.37 1.85
CA VAL A 78 3.02 -14.84 3.05
C VAL A 78 3.99 -13.90 3.76
N VAL A 79 3.52 -12.68 4.04
CA VAL A 79 4.29 -11.67 4.75
C VAL A 79 3.54 -11.36 6.06
N GLY A 80 4.16 -11.68 7.18
CA GLY A 80 3.56 -11.52 8.51
C GLY A 80 4.21 -10.41 9.30
N VAL A 81 3.83 -10.31 10.57
CA VAL A 81 4.31 -9.25 11.46
C VAL A 81 5.85 -9.25 11.52
N GLY A 82 6.42 -8.08 11.33
CA GLY A 82 7.88 -7.89 11.36
C GLY A 82 8.59 -8.28 10.08
N GLU A 83 7.84 -8.73 9.07
CA GLU A 83 8.43 -9.11 7.79
C GLU A 83 8.24 -8.02 6.76
N VAL A 84 9.13 -7.99 5.77
CA VAL A 84 9.18 -6.95 4.75
C VAL A 84 9.26 -7.60 3.38
N LEU A 85 8.48 -7.07 2.42
CA LEU A 85 8.51 -7.49 1.03
C LEU A 85 8.92 -6.31 0.16
N HIS A 86 9.95 -6.50 -0.66
CA HIS A 86 10.37 -5.49 -1.64
C HIS A 86 9.81 -5.85 -3.01
N ILE A 87 9.07 -4.93 -3.62
CA ILE A 87 8.49 -5.12 -4.94
C ILE A 87 9.10 -4.08 -5.88
N PRO A 88 9.97 -4.50 -6.83
CA PRO A 88 10.54 -3.58 -7.80
C PRO A 88 9.50 -2.96 -8.73
N SER A 89 9.90 -1.90 -9.44
CA SER A 89 9.03 -1.20 -10.39
C SER A 89 8.45 -2.16 -11.42
N ASN A 90 7.16 -1.98 -11.73
CA ASN A 90 6.46 -2.65 -12.83
C ASN A 90 6.33 -4.17 -12.68
N ILE A 91 6.43 -4.68 -11.46
CA ILE A 91 6.17 -6.10 -11.20
C ILE A 91 4.70 -6.28 -10.87
N TRP A 92 4.03 -7.16 -11.61
CA TRP A 92 2.62 -7.51 -11.32
C TRP A 92 2.52 -8.12 -9.95
N HIS A 93 1.53 -7.71 -9.17
CA HIS A 93 1.29 -8.29 -7.84
C HIS A 93 -0.17 -8.16 -7.44
N LYS A 94 -0.59 -9.13 -6.62
CA LYS A 94 -1.91 -9.22 -6.03
C LYS A 94 -1.74 -9.54 -4.56
N ALA A 95 -2.61 -9.04 -3.70
CA ALA A 95 -2.55 -9.33 -2.26
C ALA A 95 -3.91 -9.68 -1.71
N GLU A 96 -3.91 -10.48 -0.65
CA GLU A 96 -5.12 -10.81 0.11
C GLU A 96 -4.79 -10.77 1.59
N ALA A 97 -5.64 -10.13 2.39
CA ALA A 97 -5.47 -10.08 3.83
C ALA A 97 -5.94 -11.41 4.46
N ILE A 98 -5.02 -12.12 5.08
CA ILE A 98 -5.30 -13.39 5.76
C ILE A 98 -6.09 -13.12 7.03
N GLU A 99 -5.82 -11.98 7.66
CA GLU A 99 -6.54 -11.48 8.84
C GLU A 99 -6.55 -9.95 8.77
N ASP A 100 -7.18 -9.29 9.75
CA ASP A 100 -7.14 -7.82 9.80
C ASP A 100 -5.68 -7.38 9.87
N THR A 101 -5.28 -6.49 8.96
CA THR A 101 -3.87 -6.16 8.74
C THR A 101 -3.62 -4.67 8.76
N LEU A 102 -2.53 -4.28 9.42
CA LEU A 102 -1.93 -2.96 9.29
C LEU A 102 -0.65 -3.12 8.51
N ASP A 103 -0.67 -2.62 7.29
CA ASP A 103 0.42 -2.67 6.32
C ASP A 103 1.02 -1.27 6.17
N VAL A 104 2.33 -1.16 6.31
CA VAL A 104 3.07 0.08 6.02
C VAL A 104 3.67 -0.06 4.64
N ASP A 105 3.27 0.82 3.73
CA ASP A 105 3.81 0.84 2.37
C ASP A 105 4.65 2.09 2.16
N ILE A 106 5.83 1.90 1.58
CA ILE A 106 6.72 2.97 1.16
C ILE A 106 6.82 2.91 -0.36
N PHE A 107 6.54 4.05 -1.01
CA PHE A 107 6.62 4.15 -2.47
C PHE A 107 7.58 5.23 -2.89
N SER A 108 8.32 5.00 -3.97
CA SER A 108 9.15 6.00 -4.62
C SER A 108 9.05 5.83 -6.14
N PRO A 109 8.64 6.86 -6.89
CA PRO A 109 8.11 8.14 -6.43
C PRO A 109 6.72 7.99 -5.78
N PRO A 110 6.13 9.06 -5.25
CA PRO A 110 4.80 9.01 -4.68
C PRO A 110 3.75 8.46 -5.65
N ARG A 111 2.77 7.73 -5.12
CA ARG A 111 1.66 7.18 -5.90
C ARG A 111 0.71 8.31 -6.30
N GLN A 112 0.89 8.84 -7.50
CA GLN A 112 0.05 9.91 -8.01
C GLN A 112 -1.42 9.48 -8.11
N ASP A 113 -1.67 8.22 -8.47
CA ASP A 113 -3.02 7.66 -8.55
C ASP A 113 -3.72 7.62 -7.18
N TRP A 114 -2.96 7.51 -6.09
CA TRP A 114 -3.53 7.58 -4.75
C TRP A 114 -3.82 9.02 -4.35
N LEU A 115 -2.96 9.96 -4.77
CA LEU A 115 -3.13 11.38 -4.43
C LEU A 115 -4.33 11.99 -5.15
N ASP A 116 -4.55 11.63 -6.42
CA ASP A 116 -5.70 12.15 -7.19
C ASP A 116 -6.89 11.18 -7.21
N LYS A 117 -6.79 10.06 -6.49
CA LYS A 117 -7.86 9.07 -6.31
C LYS A 117 -8.31 8.46 -7.63
N SER A 118 -7.36 8.23 -8.53
CA SER A 118 -7.59 7.57 -9.83
C SER A 118 -7.15 6.09 -9.82
N ASP A 119 -6.98 5.50 -8.63
CA ASP A 119 -6.59 4.11 -8.47
C ASP A 119 -7.79 3.17 -8.64
N ASP A 120 -8.31 3.11 -9.86
CA ASP A 120 -9.54 2.39 -10.19
C ASP A 120 -9.49 0.90 -9.89
N TYR A 121 -8.30 0.29 -9.97
CA TYR A 121 -8.15 -1.14 -9.69
C TYR A 121 -8.57 -1.50 -8.25
N LEU A 122 -8.48 -0.55 -7.31
CA LEU A 122 -8.94 -0.73 -5.94
C LEU A 122 -10.42 -0.40 -5.76
N ARG A 123 -10.94 0.56 -6.52
CA ARG A 123 -12.26 1.14 -6.31
C ARG A 123 -13.37 0.48 -7.11
N LEU A 124 -13.02 -0.07 -8.26
CA LEU A 124 -13.99 -0.76 -9.12
C LEU A 124 -14.10 -2.21 -8.69
N LYS A 125 -15.28 -2.61 -8.32
CA LYS A 125 -15.59 -3.96 -7.84
C LYS A 125 -16.50 -4.67 -8.81
#